data_9aabb4f703522177cb02a026b85ee741
#
_entry.id   9aabb4f703522177cb02a026b85ee741
#
_cell.length_a   1.000
_cell.length_b   1.000
_cell.length_c   1.000
_cell.angle_alpha   90.00
_cell.angle_beta   90.00
_cell.angle_gamma   90.00
#
_symmetry.space_group_name_H-M   'P 1'
#
loop_
_entity.id
_entity.type
_entity.pdbx_description
1 polymer ?
#
loop_
_entity_poly.entity_id
_entity_poly.type
_entity_poly.pdbx_seq_one_letter_code
_entity_poly.pdbx_strand_id
1 'polypeptide(L)'
;ETVMHSTHLQFHSYGGEGWKDFCSKSKEVMDYINKQKNITIDTGCVTLDETTTMTADGPFEHHLTELNHLKWANIDVELETGSGVVPYVYSPDIKVCEIQWAIGLEIALMTRDHMRTFITTDHPNAGPFTRYPRIIKWLMSAEARKERIESFKHGAKMVDATYIAGMDRELSLYELAQMTRAGPAKALGLANIYGGLAPGMDADVAVYNFNPERSYKPDEIEKAFSAAAFVMKAGTPVVIDGEIVSNGNKRTLWVDAKTSEN
;
A
#
# COMPACT_ATOMS: atom_id res chain seq x y z
N GLU A 1 -22.11 -13.35 -6.46
CA GLU A 1 -21.64 -13.01 -5.08
C GLU A 1 -21.08 -11.61 -5.10
N THR A 2 -21.58 -10.70 -4.23
CA THR A 2 -21.14 -9.31 -4.17
C THR A 2 -19.75 -9.26 -3.57
N VAL A 3 -18.82 -8.59 -4.26
CA VAL A 3 -17.46 -8.34 -3.76
C VAL A 3 -17.45 -6.96 -3.11
N MET A 4 -16.94 -6.88 -1.88
CA MET A 4 -16.67 -5.63 -1.17
C MET A 4 -15.18 -5.30 -1.29
N HIS A 5 -14.85 -4.05 -1.52
CA HIS A 5 -13.47 -3.56 -1.41
C HIS A 5 -13.33 -2.63 -0.22
N SER A 6 -12.38 -2.92 0.68
CA SER A 6 -12.01 -2.02 1.77
C SER A 6 -10.74 -1.28 1.40
N THR A 7 -10.89 0.00 1.17
CA THR A 7 -9.81 0.89 0.76
C THR A 7 -8.93 1.25 1.93
N HIS A 8 -7.62 1.28 1.74
CA HIS A 8 -6.60 1.74 2.69
C HIS A 8 -6.78 1.11 4.09
N LEU A 9 -6.82 -0.24 4.14
CA LEU A 9 -7.16 -0.99 5.34
C LEU A 9 -6.29 -0.63 6.56
N GLN A 10 -5.08 -0.12 6.33
CA GLN A 10 -4.18 0.37 7.36
C GLN A 10 -4.87 1.41 8.26
N PHE A 11 -5.62 2.35 7.70
CA PHE A 11 -6.31 3.40 8.45
C PHE A 11 -7.50 2.87 9.28
N HIS A 12 -7.95 1.65 9.02
CA HIS A 12 -9.02 0.97 9.75
C HIS A 12 -8.49 -0.11 10.71
N SER A 13 -7.17 -0.22 10.86
CA SER A 13 -6.50 -1.26 11.67
C SER A 13 -5.85 -0.70 12.92
N TYR A 14 -6.39 0.37 13.47
CA TYR A 14 -5.92 1.06 14.65
C TYR A 14 -6.58 0.54 15.92
N GLY A 15 -5.83 0.52 17.01
CA GLY A 15 -6.29 0.18 18.35
C GLY A 15 -5.88 1.23 19.38
N GLY A 16 -6.35 1.06 20.62
CA GLY A 16 -6.18 2.03 21.70
C GLY A 16 -7.39 2.95 21.85
N GLU A 17 -7.45 3.72 22.92
CA GLU A 17 -8.50 4.72 23.18
C GLU A 17 -8.08 6.14 22.74
N GLY A 18 -6.80 6.31 22.38
CA GLY A 18 -6.25 7.58 21.92
C GLY A 18 -4.79 7.48 21.53
N TRP A 19 -4.13 8.64 21.37
CA TRP A 19 -2.74 8.69 20.89
C TRP A 19 -1.70 8.08 21.85
N LYS A 20 -2.02 8.00 23.16
CA LYS A 20 -1.07 7.50 24.16
C LYS A 20 -0.93 5.98 24.10
N ASP A 21 -2.02 5.29 23.89
CA ASP A 21 -2.14 3.83 23.84
C ASP A 21 -2.37 3.30 22.43
N PHE A 22 -2.13 4.15 21.43
CA PHE A 22 -2.21 3.80 20.01
C PHE A 22 -1.39 2.55 19.67
N CYS A 23 -2.03 1.58 19.04
CA CYS A 23 -1.42 0.29 18.71
C CYS A 23 -2.01 -0.31 17.43
N SER A 24 -1.35 -1.33 16.90
CA SER A 24 -1.85 -2.10 15.76
C SER A 24 -2.96 -3.06 16.16
N LYS A 25 -3.99 -3.13 15.31
CA LYS A 25 -5.03 -4.18 15.28
C LYS A 25 -5.01 -4.96 13.95
N SER A 26 -3.92 -4.84 13.21
CA SER A 26 -3.75 -5.50 11.91
C SER A 26 -4.00 -7.01 11.99
N LYS A 27 -3.56 -7.66 13.08
CA LYS A 27 -3.71 -9.11 13.24
C LYS A 27 -5.18 -9.51 13.34
N GLU A 28 -5.96 -8.84 14.18
CA GLU A 28 -7.38 -9.12 14.34
C GLU A 28 -8.17 -8.89 13.04
N VAL A 29 -7.84 -7.78 12.37
CA VAL A 29 -8.43 -7.42 11.08
C VAL A 29 -8.07 -8.45 10.03
N MET A 30 -6.80 -8.82 9.89
CA MET A 30 -6.35 -9.80 8.89
C MET A 30 -6.80 -11.22 9.20
N ASP A 31 -6.95 -11.60 10.47
CA ASP A 31 -7.55 -12.87 10.87
C ASP A 31 -9.02 -12.98 10.40
N TYR A 32 -9.74 -11.84 10.35
CA TYR A 32 -11.08 -11.78 9.77
C TYR A 32 -11.03 -11.80 8.24
N ILE A 33 -10.29 -10.89 7.61
CA ILE A 33 -10.20 -10.73 6.15
C ILE A 33 -9.77 -12.03 5.46
N ASN A 34 -8.78 -12.72 6.01
CA ASN A 34 -8.27 -13.96 5.44
C ASN A 34 -9.29 -15.12 5.42
N LYS A 35 -10.38 -15.03 6.19
CA LYS A 35 -11.48 -16.00 6.19
C LYS A 35 -12.55 -15.67 5.14
N GLN A 36 -12.61 -14.43 4.69
CA GLN A 36 -13.60 -13.97 3.72
C GLN A 36 -13.12 -14.25 2.29
N LYS A 37 -14.05 -14.66 1.41
CA LYS A 37 -13.74 -14.91 0.00
C LYS A 37 -14.15 -13.75 -0.91
N ASN A 38 -15.05 -12.90 -0.43
CA ASN A 38 -15.67 -11.81 -1.18
C ASN A 38 -15.17 -10.42 -0.75
N ILE A 39 -14.08 -10.35 -0.01
CA ILE A 39 -13.47 -9.08 0.38
C ILE A 39 -12.11 -8.94 -0.33
N THR A 40 -11.92 -7.81 -0.99
CA THR A 40 -10.63 -7.32 -1.46
C THR A 40 -10.22 -6.10 -0.65
N ILE A 41 -8.94 -5.87 -0.51
CA ILE A 41 -8.38 -4.77 0.28
C ILE A 41 -7.20 -4.13 -0.45
N ASP A 42 -6.90 -2.90 -0.12
CA ASP A 42 -5.58 -2.32 -0.35
C ASP A 42 -4.95 -1.81 0.94
N THR A 43 -3.62 -1.70 0.94
CA THR A 43 -2.87 -1.51 2.17
C THR A 43 -2.86 -0.07 2.68
N GLY A 44 -2.71 0.92 1.80
CA GLY A 44 -2.52 2.32 2.19
C GLY A 44 -1.20 2.54 2.94
N CYS A 45 -0.08 1.96 2.47
CA CYS A 45 1.21 2.00 3.18
C CYS A 45 1.73 3.42 3.39
N VAL A 46 2.00 3.78 4.64
CA VAL A 46 2.71 5.01 5.01
C VAL A 46 4.20 4.84 4.71
N THR A 47 4.79 5.79 4.00
CA THR A 47 6.18 5.72 3.54
C THR A 47 7.15 6.60 4.34
N LEU A 48 6.64 7.35 5.32
CA LEU A 48 7.40 8.27 6.18
C LEU A 48 8.16 9.32 5.36
N ASP A 49 7.42 9.96 4.48
CA ASP A 49 7.87 11.03 3.59
C ASP A 49 7.00 12.29 3.74
N GLU A 50 7.41 13.34 3.04
CA GLU A 50 6.55 14.48 2.75
C GLU A 50 5.42 14.05 1.82
N THR A 51 4.20 14.39 2.18
CA THR A 51 2.98 14.01 1.49
C THR A 51 2.03 15.20 1.42
N THR A 52 0.80 14.95 1.01
CA THR A 52 -0.30 15.88 1.16
C THR A 52 -1.47 15.17 1.80
N THR A 53 -2.20 15.84 2.67
CA THR A 53 -3.43 15.34 3.26
C THR A 53 -4.59 16.26 2.96
N MET A 54 -5.79 15.82 3.28
CA MET A 54 -6.98 16.67 3.20
C MET A 54 -7.26 17.33 4.54
N THR A 55 -7.69 18.57 4.49
CA THR A 55 -8.29 19.21 5.67
C THR A 55 -9.71 18.71 5.83
N ALA A 56 -10.14 18.50 7.06
CA ALA A 56 -11.50 18.09 7.40
C ALA A 56 -12.19 19.14 8.26
N ASP A 57 -13.52 19.17 8.17
CA ASP A 57 -14.34 19.97 9.08
C ASP A 57 -14.34 19.30 10.46
N GLY A 58 -13.63 19.89 11.42
CA GLY A 58 -13.47 19.31 12.77
C GLY A 58 -14.80 19.08 13.50
N PRO A 59 -15.77 19.99 13.50
CA PRO A 59 -17.09 19.75 14.07
C PRO A 59 -17.84 18.60 13.41
N PHE A 60 -17.75 18.44 12.09
CA PHE A 60 -18.38 17.36 11.34
C PHE A 60 -17.71 16.02 11.64
N GLU A 61 -16.38 15.96 11.63
CA GLU A 61 -15.61 14.78 12.00
C GLU A 61 -15.90 14.32 13.43
N HIS A 62 -15.96 15.26 14.37
CA HIS A 62 -16.33 14.97 15.75
C HIS A 62 -17.74 14.37 15.83
N HIS A 63 -18.70 14.95 15.13
CA HIS A 63 -20.07 14.45 15.12
C HIS A 63 -20.17 13.04 14.48
N LEU A 64 -19.43 12.78 13.40
CA LEU A 64 -19.34 11.45 12.81
C LEU A 64 -18.73 10.44 13.78
N THR A 65 -17.71 10.84 14.54
CA THR A 65 -17.06 10.01 15.55
C THR A 65 -18.08 9.61 16.64
N GLU A 66 -18.90 10.54 17.10
CA GLU A 66 -19.96 10.27 18.09
C GLU A 66 -21.04 9.34 17.52
N LEU A 67 -21.53 9.59 16.31
CA LEU A 67 -22.59 8.80 15.68
C LEU A 67 -22.16 7.35 15.39
N ASN A 68 -20.92 7.14 15.00
CA ASN A 68 -20.40 5.83 14.61
C ASN A 68 -19.64 5.13 15.75
N HIS A 69 -19.57 5.74 16.93
CA HIS A 69 -18.77 5.25 18.07
C HIS A 69 -17.30 5.03 17.70
N LEU A 70 -16.76 5.85 16.81
CA LEU A 70 -15.35 5.85 16.45
C LEU A 70 -14.53 6.46 17.58
N LYS A 71 -13.29 6.00 17.75
CA LYS A 71 -12.46 6.43 18.88
C LYS A 71 -11.86 7.83 18.66
N TRP A 72 -11.48 8.13 17.44
CA TRP A 72 -10.74 9.35 17.08
C TRP A 72 -10.55 9.45 15.56
N ALA A 73 -10.23 10.67 15.05
CA ALA A 73 -9.84 10.89 13.67
C ALA A 73 -8.37 10.52 13.44
N ASN A 74 -7.99 10.30 12.18
CA ASN A 74 -6.60 10.05 11.81
C ASN A 74 -5.74 11.28 12.06
N ILE A 75 -4.49 11.06 12.49
CA ILE A 75 -3.52 12.14 12.71
C ILE A 75 -3.09 12.84 11.42
N ASP A 76 -3.25 12.19 10.28
CA ASP A 76 -2.92 12.69 8.95
C ASP A 76 -4.02 13.56 8.33
N VAL A 77 -5.13 13.74 9.04
CA VAL A 77 -6.22 14.64 8.65
C VAL A 77 -6.18 15.88 9.52
N GLU A 78 -6.02 17.05 8.93
CA GLU A 78 -6.07 18.31 9.65
C GLU A 78 -7.53 18.64 9.98
N LEU A 79 -7.81 18.82 11.26
CA LEU A 79 -9.16 19.07 11.79
C LEU A 79 -9.53 20.55 11.90
N GLU A 80 -8.77 21.43 11.25
CA GLU A 80 -9.09 22.84 11.20
C GLU A 80 -10.23 23.13 10.22
N THR A 81 -10.75 24.33 10.27
CA THR A 81 -11.91 24.72 9.47
C THR A 81 -11.57 24.84 7.99
N GLY A 82 -12.45 24.29 7.16
CA GLY A 82 -12.35 24.33 5.72
C GLY A 82 -12.00 22.96 5.11
N SER A 83 -12.12 22.89 3.79
CA SER A 83 -11.71 21.69 3.03
C SER A 83 -10.64 22.09 2.01
N GLY A 84 -9.63 21.25 1.88
CA GLY A 84 -8.53 21.51 0.96
C GLY A 84 -7.47 20.42 1.03
N VAL A 85 -6.37 20.61 0.32
CA VAL A 85 -5.21 19.75 0.34
C VAL A 85 -4.03 20.54 0.91
N VAL A 86 -3.42 20.02 1.95
CA VAL A 86 -2.31 20.67 2.65
C VAL A 86 -1.08 19.77 2.68
N PRO A 87 0.14 20.33 2.74
CA PRO A 87 1.35 19.55 3.00
C PRO A 87 1.27 18.84 4.35
N TYR A 88 1.74 17.60 4.40
CA TYR A 88 1.84 16.80 5.61
C TYR A 88 3.15 16.00 5.63
N VAL A 89 3.66 15.69 6.81
CA VAL A 89 4.86 14.89 6.96
C VAL A 89 4.60 13.75 7.94
N TYR A 90 4.63 12.53 7.44
CA TYR A 90 4.73 11.36 8.30
C TYR A 90 6.16 11.26 8.84
N SER A 91 6.34 11.66 10.09
CA SER A 91 7.67 11.74 10.69
C SER A 91 8.08 10.45 11.40
N PRO A 92 9.32 9.97 11.16
CA PRO A 92 9.89 8.86 11.92
C PRO A 92 10.19 9.22 13.39
N ASP A 93 9.98 10.47 13.79
CA ASP A 93 10.13 10.96 15.16
C ASP A 93 8.80 10.98 15.94
N ILE A 94 7.71 10.55 15.32
CA ILE A 94 6.37 10.52 15.92
C ILE A 94 5.93 9.06 16.07
N LYS A 95 5.74 8.59 17.32
CA LYS A 95 5.35 7.20 17.64
C LYS A 95 4.16 6.72 16.80
N VAL A 96 3.14 7.54 16.60
CA VAL A 96 1.95 7.17 15.83
C VAL A 96 2.29 6.91 14.37
N CYS A 97 3.12 7.75 13.74
CA CYS A 97 3.56 7.54 12.36
C CYS A 97 4.41 6.27 12.21
N GLU A 98 5.27 5.97 13.20
CA GLU A 98 6.05 4.73 13.24
C GLU A 98 5.14 3.49 13.29
N ILE A 99 4.06 3.53 14.10
CA ILE A 99 3.06 2.47 14.19
C ILE A 99 2.25 2.37 12.88
N GLN A 100 1.83 3.49 12.30
CA GLN A 100 1.12 3.51 11.01
C GLN A 100 1.95 2.88 9.89
N TRP A 101 3.26 3.17 9.85
CA TRP A 101 4.18 2.50 8.92
C TRP A 101 4.16 0.98 9.11
N ALA A 102 4.22 0.50 10.35
CA ALA A 102 4.21 -0.93 10.64
C ALA A 102 2.91 -1.60 10.19
N ILE A 103 1.75 -1.00 10.48
CA ILE A 103 0.43 -1.57 10.18
C ILE A 103 0.26 -1.86 8.69
N GLY A 104 0.66 -0.95 7.80
CA GLY A 104 0.57 -1.17 6.35
C GLY A 104 1.37 -2.38 5.89
N LEU A 105 2.57 -2.59 6.43
CA LEU A 105 3.41 -3.74 6.13
C LEU A 105 2.87 -5.04 6.76
N GLU A 106 2.37 -4.97 7.99
CA GLU A 106 1.75 -6.10 8.68
C GLU A 106 0.58 -6.67 7.88
N ILE A 107 -0.30 -5.83 7.37
CA ILE A 107 -1.43 -6.22 6.50
C ILE A 107 -0.92 -7.00 5.29
N ALA A 108 0.07 -6.45 4.59
CA ALA A 108 0.66 -7.10 3.42
C ALA A 108 1.31 -8.45 3.77
N LEU A 109 2.07 -8.50 4.86
CA LEU A 109 2.79 -9.71 5.31
C LEU A 109 1.86 -10.79 5.88
N MET A 110 0.73 -10.43 6.49
CA MET A 110 -0.27 -11.38 7.02
C MET A 110 -1.24 -11.89 5.96
N THR A 111 -1.21 -11.33 4.75
CA THR A 111 -2.07 -11.73 3.64
C THR A 111 -1.84 -13.18 3.27
N ARG A 112 -2.94 -13.94 3.04
CA ARG A 112 -2.93 -15.32 2.53
C ARG A 112 -3.27 -15.39 1.05
N ASP A 113 -4.14 -14.53 0.56
CA ASP A 113 -4.55 -14.46 -0.85
C ASP A 113 -4.08 -13.13 -1.46
N HIS A 114 -2.90 -13.17 -2.09
CA HIS A 114 -2.26 -12.01 -2.69
C HIS A 114 -3.01 -11.43 -3.90
N MET A 115 -3.94 -12.21 -4.47
CA MET A 115 -4.83 -11.73 -5.55
C MET A 115 -5.96 -10.84 -5.04
N ARG A 116 -6.14 -10.72 -3.71
CA ARG A 116 -7.18 -9.91 -3.08
C ARG A 116 -6.66 -8.81 -2.17
N THR A 117 -5.34 -8.69 -2.06
CA THR A 117 -4.69 -7.61 -1.29
C THR A 117 -3.78 -6.82 -2.23
N PHE A 118 -3.97 -5.52 -2.30
CA PHE A 118 -3.23 -4.66 -3.21
C PHE A 118 -2.32 -3.71 -2.43
N ILE A 119 -1.11 -3.51 -2.94
CA ILE A 119 -0.18 -2.55 -2.35
C ILE A 119 -0.52 -1.17 -2.90
N THR A 120 -0.84 -0.25 -2.00
CA THR A 120 -1.12 1.16 -2.30
C THR A 120 -0.43 2.07 -1.29
N THR A 121 -0.39 3.36 -1.59
CA THR A 121 0.14 4.41 -0.71
C THR A 121 -0.91 5.47 -0.41
N ASP A 122 -2.16 5.26 -0.79
CA ASP A 122 -3.16 6.35 -0.75
C ASP A 122 -2.57 7.66 -1.34
N HIS A 123 -1.96 7.52 -2.52
CA HIS A 123 -1.25 8.64 -3.14
C HIS A 123 -2.17 9.86 -3.36
N PRO A 124 -1.77 11.05 -2.89
CA PRO A 124 -0.49 11.37 -2.27
C PRO A 124 -0.50 11.33 -0.73
N ASN A 125 -1.59 10.92 -0.07
CA ASN A 125 -1.80 11.07 1.36
C ASN A 125 -0.82 10.25 2.23
N ALA A 126 -0.82 8.93 2.17
CA ALA A 126 0.07 8.09 3.00
C ALA A 126 1.51 8.01 2.46
N GLY A 127 1.70 8.33 1.18
CA GLY A 127 3.01 8.40 0.55
C GLY A 127 2.93 8.63 -0.95
N PRO A 128 3.97 9.24 -1.55
CA PRO A 128 4.03 9.43 -2.99
C PRO A 128 4.21 8.06 -3.70
N PHE A 129 3.57 7.88 -4.86
CA PHE A 129 3.68 6.63 -5.65
C PHE A 129 5.13 6.28 -6.04
N THR A 130 6.02 7.26 -6.08
CA THR A 130 7.45 7.07 -6.34
C THR A 130 8.17 6.26 -5.24
N ARG A 131 7.50 5.99 -4.11
CA ARG A 131 8.04 5.22 -2.98
C ARG A 131 7.70 3.74 -3.01
N TYR A 132 7.02 3.24 -4.03
CA TYR A 132 6.81 1.79 -4.18
C TYR A 132 8.09 0.95 -4.09
N PRO A 133 9.26 1.36 -4.65
CA PRO A 133 10.50 0.62 -4.47
C PRO A 133 10.90 0.42 -3.00
N ARG A 134 10.66 1.43 -2.16
CA ARG A 134 10.93 1.38 -0.72
C ARG A 134 9.98 0.42 0.00
N ILE A 135 8.70 0.40 -0.35
CA ILE A 135 7.73 -0.55 0.20
C ILE A 135 8.13 -1.97 -0.21
N ILE A 136 8.50 -2.18 -1.47
CA ILE A 136 8.99 -3.47 -1.97
C ILE A 136 10.20 -3.94 -1.15
N LYS A 137 11.18 -3.06 -0.89
CA LYS A 137 12.33 -3.35 -0.03
C LYS A 137 11.89 -3.88 1.34
N TRP A 138 10.97 -3.19 2.01
CA TRP A 138 10.49 -3.60 3.33
C TRP A 138 9.69 -4.91 3.30
N LEU A 139 8.97 -5.19 2.24
CA LEU A 139 8.20 -6.43 2.10
C LEU A 139 9.08 -7.63 1.72
N MET A 140 10.19 -7.41 1.00
CA MET A 140 11.12 -8.44 0.57
C MET A 140 12.30 -8.67 1.53
N SER A 141 12.49 -7.83 2.56
CA SER A 141 13.63 -7.93 3.47
C SER A 141 13.23 -7.67 4.92
N ALA A 142 13.34 -8.69 5.75
CA ALA A 142 13.19 -8.59 7.19
C ALA A 142 14.31 -7.73 7.82
N GLU A 143 15.53 -7.81 7.26
CA GLU A 143 16.67 -6.96 7.65
C GLU A 143 16.34 -5.48 7.44
N ALA A 144 15.78 -5.11 6.28
CA ALA A 144 15.37 -3.73 5.99
C ALA A 144 14.33 -3.19 7.00
N ARG A 145 13.41 -4.05 7.43
CA ARG A 145 12.42 -3.67 8.46
C ARG A 145 13.10 -3.45 9.81
N LYS A 146 14.00 -4.35 10.19
CA LYS A 146 14.76 -4.24 11.44
C LYS A 146 15.61 -2.98 11.48
N GLU A 147 16.38 -2.70 10.44
CA GLU A 147 17.18 -1.47 10.31
C GLU A 147 16.29 -0.23 10.43
N ARG A 148 15.08 -0.26 9.81
CA ARG A 148 14.13 0.85 9.90
C ARG A 148 13.63 1.05 11.32
N ILE A 149 13.23 -0.02 12.01
CA ILE A 149 12.79 0.02 13.42
C ILE A 149 13.88 0.58 14.32
N GLU A 150 15.12 0.14 14.14
CA GLU A 150 16.29 0.63 14.91
C GLU A 150 16.56 2.13 14.70
N SER A 151 16.19 2.67 13.54
CA SER A 151 16.33 4.09 13.21
C SER A 151 15.22 4.98 13.79
N PHE A 152 14.14 4.42 14.31
CA PHE A 152 13.01 5.18 14.85
C PHE A 152 13.33 5.76 16.24
N LYS A 153 12.84 6.96 16.47
CA LYS A 153 12.97 7.61 17.78
C LYS A 153 12.26 6.87 18.91
N HIS A 154 11.14 6.23 18.59
CA HIS A 154 10.33 5.47 19.55
C HIS A 154 10.31 3.98 19.23
N GLY A 155 11.28 3.45 18.51
CA GLY A 155 11.31 2.08 18.01
C GLY A 155 10.96 1.01 19.06
N ALA A 156 11.54 1.07 20.26
CA ALA A 156 11.18 0.14 21.34
C ALA A 156 9.69 0.18 21.72
N LYS A 157 9.11 1.38 21.87
CA LYS A 157 7.67 1.55 22.20
C LYS A 157 6.77 1.18 21.03
N MET A 158 7.24 1.37 19.81
CA MET A 158 6.53 0.97 18.59
C MET A 158 6.49 -0.56 18.48
N VAL A 159 7.59 -1.24 18.79
CA VAL A 159 7.66 -2.72 18.82
C VAL A 159 6.62 -3.31 19.78
N ASP A 160 6.48 -2.75 20.96
CA ASP A 160 5.48 -3.20 21.95
C ASP A 160 4.03 -2.96 21.49
N ALA A 161 3.81 -2.05 20.55
CA ALA A 161 2.50 -1.65 20.05
C ALA A 161 2.13 -2.26 18.69
N THR A 162 3.00 -3.10 18.12
CA THR A 162 2.86 -3.66 16.76
C THR A 162 3.29 -5.12 16.71
N TYR A 163 3.09 -5.78 15.58
CA TYR A 163 3.52 -7.17 15.35
C TYR A 163 4.76 -7.25 14.45
N ILE A 164 5.15 -6.16 13.81
CA ILE A 164 6.14 -6.12 12.73
C ILE A 164 7.51 -6.67 13.12
N ALA A 165 7.97 -6.42 14.35
CA ALA A 165 9.27 -6.86 14.84
C ALA A 165 9.40 -8.39 14.97
N GLY A 166 8.28 -9.10 15.12
CA GLY A 166 8.24 -10.57 15.18
C GLY A 166 7.97 -11.23 13.81
N MET A 167 7.96 -10.46 12.72
CA MET A 167 7.67 -10.98 11.38
C MET A 167 8.93 -11.20 10.57
N ASP A 168 9.37 -12.47 10.49
CA ASP A 168 10.49 -12.85 9.63
C ASP A 168 10.09 -13.12 8.18
N ARG A 169 8.78 -13.15 7.89
CA ARG A 169 8.27 -13.38 6.54
C ARG A 169 8.74 -12.32 5.58
N GLU A 170 9.21 -12.75 4.41
CA GLU A 170 9.53 -11.94 3.25
C GLU A 170 8.61 -12.34 2.09
N LEU A 171 8.11 -11.36 1.34
CA LEU A 171 7.32 -11.64 0.16
C LEU A 171 8.24 -11.96 -1.02
N SER A 172 7.88 -13.01 -1.77
CA SER A 172 8.52 -13.32 -3.03
C SER A 172 8.13 -12.32 -4.12
N LEU A 173 8.93 -12.25 -5.18
CA LEU A 173 8.60 -11.44 -6.36
C LEU A 173 7.26 -11.85 -6.99
N TYR A 174 6.91 -13.14 -6.93
CA TYR A 174 5.62 -13.63 -7.42
C TYR A 174 4.43 -13.11 -6.61
N GLU A 175 4.53 -13.13 -5.28
CA GLU A 175 3.50 -12.57 -4.39
C GLU A 175 3.34 -11.06 -4.63
N LEU A 176 4.44 -10.34 -4.77
CA LEU A 176 4.43 -8.90 -5.10
C LEU A 176 3.77 -8.64 -6.46
N ALA A 177 4.08 -9.47 -7.48
CA ALA A 177 3.46 -9.34 -8.80
C ALA A 177 1.94 -9.55 -8.74
N GLN A 178 1.46 -10.48 -7.91
CA GLN A 178 0.03 -10.66 -7.67
C GLN A 178 -0.57 -9.41 -7.01
N MET A 179 0.05 -8.87 -5.97
CA MET A 179 -0.47 -7.72 -5.21
C MET A 179 -0.39 -6.38 -5.96
N THR A 180 0.50 -6.27 -6.96
CA THR A 180 0.74 -5.00 -7.69
C THR A 180 0.29 -5.03 -9.13
N ARG A 181 -0.04 -6.18 -9.70
CA ARG A 181 -0.39 -6.35 -11.12
C ARG A 181 -1.66 -7.18 -11.32
N ALA A 182 -1.58 -8.49 -11.07
CA ALA A 182 -2.66 -9.42 -11.39
C ALA A 182 -3.92 -9.19 -10.55
N GLY A 183 -3.77 -9.00 -9.24
CA GLY A 183 -4.87 -8.71 -8.32
C GLY A 183 -5.60 -7.41 -8.65
N PRO A 184 -4.91 -6.26 -8.75
CA PRO A 184 -5.52 -5.00 -9.16
C PRO A 184 -6.21 -5.08 -10.52
N ALA A 185 -5.60 -5.71 -11.53
CA ALA A 185 -6.23 -5.88 -12.83
C ALA A 185 -7.55 -6.67 -12.74
N LYS A 186 -7.56 -7.74 -11.92
CA LYS A 186 -8.77 -8.52 -11.66
C LYS A 186 -9.84 -7.70 -10.95
N ALA A 187 -9.48 -6.94 -9.92
CA ALA A 187 -10.41 -6.10 -9.16
C ALA A 187 -11.05 -5.01 -10.03
N LEU A 188 -10.29 -4.47 -10.98
CA LEU A 188 -10.76 -3.47 -11.94
C LEU A 188 -11.54 -4.07 -13.14
N GLY A 189 -11.75 -5.40 -13.18
CA GLY A 189 -12.41 -6.05 -14.32
C GLY A 189 -11.56 -6.13 -15.60
N LEU A 190 -10.25 -5.96 -15.49
CA LEU A 190 -9.32 -5.86 -16.62
C LEU A 190 -8.40 -7.08 -16.76
N ALA A 191 -8.66 -8.18 -16.03
CA ALA A 191 -7.79 -9.35 -15.98
C ALA A 191 -7.58 -10.05 -17.34
N ASN A 192 -8.50 -9.88 -18.28
CA ASN A 192 -8.38 -10.42 -19.65
C ASN A 192 -7.46 -9.57 -20.55
N ILE A 193 -7.08 -8.38 -20.12
CA ILE A 193 -6.31 -7.40 -20.90
C ILE A 193 -4.97 -7.13 -20.23
N TYR A 194 -4.96 -7.00 -18.90
CA TYR A 194 -3.80 -6.58 -18.10
C TYR A 194 -3.48 -7.54 -16.95
N GLY A 195 -2.32 -7.34 -16.35
CA GLY A 195 -1.90 -8.00 -15.12
C GLY A 195 -1.21 -9.34 -15.32
N GLY A 196 -1.02 -9.77 -16.57
CA GLY A 196 -0.36 -11.02 -16.92
C GLY A 196 0.37 -10.95 -18.27
N LEU A 197 1.04 -12.04 -18.64
CA LEU A 197 1.84 -12.19 -19.87
C LEU A 197 1.32 -13.38 -20.70
N ALA A 198 0.00 -13.52 -20.81
CA ALA A 198 -0.62 -14.58 -21.61
C ALA A 198 -0.84 -14.13 -23.06
N PRO A 199 -0.86 -15.05 -24.06
CA PRO A 199 -1.23 -14.74 -25.42
C PRO A 199 -2.62 -14.10 -25.50
N GLY A 200 -2.72 -12.99 -26.24
CA GLY A 200 -3.97 -12.22 -26.39
C GLY A 200 -4.15 -11.08 -25.37
N MET A 201 -3.29 -10.98 -24.38
CA MET A 201 -3.25 -9.82 -23.47
C MET A 201 -2.45 -8.67 -24.12
N ASP A 202 -2.68 -7.45 -23.64
CA ASP A 202 -1.86 -6.31 -24.01
C ASP A 202 -0.40 -6.55 -23.58
N ALA A 203 0.52 -6.15 -24.44
CA ALA A 203 1.95 -6.22 -24.15
C ALA A 203 2.37 -5.03 -23.23
N ASP A 204 1.89 -5.05 -22.01
CA ASP A 204 2.30 -4.15 -20.94
C ASP A 204 3.36 -4.87 -20.08
N VAL A 205 4.63 -4.59 -20.32
CA VAL A 205 5.77 -5.30 -19.72
C VAL A 205 6.71 -4.31 -19.06
N ALA A 206 7.13 -4.58 -17.84
CA ALA A 206 8.22 -3.87 -17.18
C ALA A 206 9.32 -4.87 -16.80
N VAL A 207 10.56 -4.57 -17.21
CA VAL A 207 11.75 -5.37 -16.91
C VAL A 207 12.62 -4.59 -15.92
N TYR A 208 12.99 -5.22 -14.83
CA TYR A 208 13.86 -4.67 -13.79
C TYR A 208 15.19 -5.43 -13.75
N ASN A 209 16.25 -4.74 -13.39
CA ASN A 209 17.57 -5.35 -13.15
C ASN A 209 17.59 -6.07 -11.80
N PHE A 210 16.75 -7.10 -11.68
CA PHE A 210 16.60 -7.92 -10.48
C PHE A 210 16.59 -9.40 -10.85
N ASN A 211 17.54 -10.16 -10.27
CA ASN A 211 17.60 -11.61 -10.43
C ASN A 211 17.05 -12.29 -9.16
N PRO A 212 15.89 -12.97 -9.21
CA PRO A 212 15.28 -13.59 -8.03
C PRO A 212 16.12 -14.72 -7.39
N GLU A 213 17.12 -15.23 -8.11
CA GLU A 213 18.03 -16.29 -7.61
C GLU A 213 19.24 -15.71 -6.83
N ARG A 214 19.42 -14.40 -6.86
CA ARG A 214 20.51 -13.72 -6.17
C ARG A 214 20.03 -13.15 -4.83
N SER A 215 20.87 -13.20 -3.79
CA SER A 215 20.66 -12.45 -2.56
C SER A 215 21.00 -10.96 -2.76
N TYR A 216 20.21 -10.11 -2.16
CA TYR A 216 20.35 -8.64 -2.24
C TYR A 216 20.37 -8.05 -0.84
N LYS A 217 21.21 -7.02 -0.66
CA LYS A 217 21.11 -6.14 0.50
C LYS A 217 19.86 -5.25 0.36
N PRO A 218 19.29 -4.73 1.47
CA PRO A 218 18.10 -3.89 1.45
C PRO A 218 18.13 -2.77 0.41
N ASP A 219 19.19 -1.99 0.36
CA ASP A 219 19.30 -0.86 -0.57
C ASP A 219 19.46 -1.27 -2.04
N GLU A 220 20.02 -2.45 -2.29
CA GLU A 220 20.08 -3.02 -3.65
C GLU A 220 18.69 -3.37 -4.17
N ILE A 221 17.77 -3.84 -3.29
CA ILE A 221 16.38 -4.11 -3.65
C ILE A 221 15.69 -2.79 -4.04
N GLU A 222 15.74 -1.77 -3.19
CA GLU A 222 15.14 -0.46 -3.50
C GLU A 222 15.68 0.11 -4.80
N LYS A 223 17.00 0.06 -5.01
CA LYS A 223 17.65 0.53 -6.23
C LYS A 223 17.19 -0.26 -7.48
N ALA A 224 17.07 -1.58 -7.38
CA ALA A 224 16.67 -2.41 -8.51
C ALA A 224 15.24 -2.09 -9.00
N PHE A 225 14.33 -1.71 -8.09
CA PHE A 225 12.96 -1.35 -8.43
C PHE A 225 12.73 0.15 -8.65
N SER A 226 13.73 1.02 -8.40
CA SER A 226 13.60 2.47 -8.58
C SER A 226 13.47 2.91 -10.03
N ALA A 227 14.03 2.14 -10.97
CA ALA A 227 13.88 2.37 -12.38
C ALA A 227 13.80 1.04 -13.14
N ALA A 228 12.82 0.93 -14.03
CA ALA A 228 12.78 -0.21 -14.94
C ALA A 228 13.84 -0.05 -16.02
N ALA A 229 14.56 -1.12 -16.36
CA ALA A 229 15.50 -1.13 -17.48
C ALA A 229 14.76 -1.01 -18.81
N PHE A 230 13.58 -1.61 -18.91
CA PHE A 230 12.74 -1.56 -20.09
C PHE A 230 11.26 -1.53 -19.70
N VAL A 231 10.46 -0.72 -20.38
CA VAL A 231 9.00 -0.73 -20.27
C VAL A 231 8.38 -0.69 -21.65
N MET A 232 7.41 -1.57 -21.83
CA MET A 232 6.53 -1.58 -23.01
C MET A 232 5.09 -1.32 -22.56
N LYS A 233 4.38 -0.49 -23.32
CA LYS A 233 2.96 -0.19 -23.11
C LYS A 233 2.18 -0.48 -24.40
N ALA A 234 1.26 -1.42 -24.32
CA ALA A 234 0.49 -1.90 -25.49
C ALA A 234 1.39 -2.20 -26.72
N GLY A 235 2.51 -2.89 -26.49
CA GLY A 235 3.46 -3.25 -27.53
C GLY A 235 4.42 -2.14 -27.98
N THR A 236 4.30 -0.92 -27.45
CA THR A 236 5.19 0.20 -27.78
C THR A 236 6.21 0.43 -26.66
N PRO A 237 7.54 0.41 -26.94
CA PRO A 237 8.54 0.77 -25.95
C PRO A 237 8.35 2.21 -25.46
N VAL A 238 8.34 2.40 -24.14
CA VAL A 238 8.22 3.70 -23.47
C VAL A 238 9.41 4.03 -22.57
N VAL A 239 10.14 3.00 -22.11
CA VAL A 239 11.42 3.13 -21.42
C VAL A 239 12.42 2.16 -22.03
N ILE A 240 13.63 2.62 -22.31
CA ILE A 240 14.77 1.82 -22.78
C ILE A 240 15.99 2.26 -21.96
N ASP A 241 16.71 1.30 -21.37
CA ASP A 241 17.89 1.54 -20.53
C ASP A 241 17.66 2.56 -19.39
N GLY A 242 16.46 2.55 -18.84
CA GLY A 242 16.05 3.48 -17.76
C GLY A 242 15.61 4.87 -18.23
N GLU A 243 15.70 5.17 -19.52
CA GLU A 243 15.34 6.47 -20.10
C GLU A 243 13.95 6.43 -20.76
N ILE A 244 13.15 7.48 -20.53
CA ILE A 244 11.82 7.62 -21.16
C ILE A 244 12.02 8.01 -22.63
N VAL A 245 11.62 7.11 -23.54
CA VAL A 245 11.75 7.31 -25.00
C VAL A 245 10.42 7.67 -25.68
N SER A 246 9.29 7.47 -25.02
CA SER A 246 7.96 7.76 -25.54
C SER A 246 6.95 7.96 -24.41
N ASN A 247 5.91 8.74 -24.66
CA ASN A 247 4.78 8.89 -23.71
C ASN A 247 3.77 7.73 -23.78
N GLY A 248 4.00 6.74 -24.63
CA GLY A 248 3.10 5.60 -24.84
C GLY A 248 1.76 5.97 -25.48
N ASN A 249 0.95 4.94 -25.72
CA ASN A 249 -0.41 5.11 -26.19
C ASN A 249 -1.34 5.39 -25.01
N LYS A 250 -1.98 6.55 -25.01
CA LYS A 250 -2.98 6.92 -24.02
C LYS A 250 -4.34 6.44 -24.52
N ARG A 251 -5.07 5.68 -23.68
CA ARG A 251 -6.44 5.28 -23.96
C ARG A 251 -7.27 5.29 -22.67
N THR A 252 -8.56 5.55 -22.82
CA THR A 252 -9.54 5.36 -21.75
C THR A 252 -10.13 3.96 -21.91
N LEU A 253 -10.23 3.23 -20.81
CA LEU A 253 -10.89 1.93 -20.75
C LEU A 253 -12.22 2.07 -20.05
N TRP A 254 -13.22 1.43 -20.61
CA TRP A 254 -14.57 1.35 -20.03
C TRP A 254 -14.80 -0.10 -19.61
N VAL A 255 -15.19 -0.29 -18.37
CA VAL A 255 -15.62 -1.59 -17.85
C VAL A 255 -17.13 -1.62 -17.81
N ASP A 256 -17.71 -2.59 -18.50
CA ASP A 256 -19.15 -2.81 -18.48
C ASP A 256 -19.53 -3.54 -17.18
N ALA A 257 -19.95 -2.76 -16.18
CA ALA A 257 -20.45 -3.28 -14.93
C ALA A 257 -21.88 -3.76 -15.10
N LYS A 258 -22.08 -5.07 -15.14
CA LYS A 258 -23.43 -5.64 -15.12
C LYS A 258 -24.07 -5.39 -13.76
N THR A 259 -25.08 -4.52 -13.73
CA THR A 259 -25.96 -4.37 -12.57
C THR A 259 -27.15 -5.31 -12.72
N SER A 260 -27.57 -5.97 -11.63
CA SER A 260 -28.89 -6.61 -11.63
C SER A 260 -29.96 -5.53 -11.77
N GLU A 261 -30.75 -5.58 -12.82
CA GLU A 261 -32.00 -4.82 -12.85
C GLU A 261 -32.86 -5.33 -11.68
N ASN A 262 -33.21 -4.44 -10.76
CA ASN A 262 -34.22 -4.70 -9.72
C ASN A 262 -35.60 -4.53 -10.31
#